data_f4805d5530b969723c79b3eff7ced77d
#
_entry.id   f4805d5530b969723c79b3eff7ced77d
#
_cell.length_a   1.000
_cell.length_b   1.000
_cell.length_c   1.000
_cell.angle_alpha   90.00
_cell.angle_beta   90.00
_cell.angle_gamma   90.00
#
_symmetry.space_group_name_H-M   'P 1'
#
loop_
_entity.id
_entity.type
_entity.pdbx_description
1 polymer ?
#
loop_
_entity_poly.entity_id
_entity_poly.type
_entity_poly.pdbx_seq_one_letter_code
_entity_poly.pdbx_strand_id
1 'polypeptide(L)'
;MCIRDSYRVVDSHHPRTKDKWKIYPMYDWTHGESDYIEQISHSLCTLEFKPHRDLYDWFLDLIVDLRKVRPKQREFARLNLSHTITSKRKLLFLVQNKIVSGWDDPRMPTISGLKRRGYTPESLKKFVITAGVARREIIIEMSLLEFCIREDLNKKCNRLMVVQDPVKILISNYPEDKSEELSIVNNPENLESGSRNVLFGKKMNRL
;
A
#
# COMPACT_ATOMS: atom_id res chain seq x y z
N MET A 1 -9.35 11.20 21.53
CA MET A 1 -8.80 9.96 22.10
C MET A 1 -7.32 10.21 22.26
N CYS A 2 -6.83 10.30 23.50
CA CYS A 2 -5.40 10.53 23.72
C CYS A 2 -4.67 9.19 23.59
N ILE A 3 -3.75 9.09 22.66
CA ILE A 3 -2.89 7.90 22.49
C ILE A 3 -1.86 7.75 23.60
N ARG A 4 -1.78 8.75 24.50
CA ARG A 4 -0.85 8.82 25.63
C ARG A 4 -1.43 8.29 26.95
N ASP A 5 -2.65 7.75 26.91
CA ASP A 5 -3.25 7.18 28.13
C ASP A 5 -2.67 5.80 28.39
N SER A 6 -2.05 5.59 29.55
CA SER A 6 -1.52 4.27 29.95
C SER A 6 -2.64 3.32 30.35
N TYR A 7 -3.72 3.83 30.96
CA TYR A 7 -4.94 3.10 31.30
C TYR A 7 -6.19 3.86 30.92
N ARG A 8 -7.27 3.12 30.72
CA ARG A 8 -8.61 3.69 30.54
C ARG A 8 -9.64 3.00 31.42
N VAL A 9 -10.50 3.82 31.99
CA VAL A 9 -11.77 3.34 32.56
C VAL A 9 -12.80 3.33 31.43
N VAL A 10 -13.34 2.15 31.14
CA VAL A 10 -14.31 1.98 30.06
C VAL A 10 -15.47 1.18 30.59
N ASP A 11 -16.64 1.78 30.59
CA ASP A 11 -17.90 1.10 30.95
C ASP A 11 -18.61 0.66 29.66
N SER A 12 -18.16 -0.46 29.11
CA SER A 12 -18.74 -1.05 27.92
C SER A 12 -18.58 -2.57 27.93
N HIS A 13 -19.54 -3.25 27.31
CA HIS A 13 -19.50 -4.70 27.14
C HIS A 13 -18.37 -5.10 26.19
N HIS A 14 -17.46 -5.98 26.65
CA HIS A 14 -16.39 -6.52 25.85
C HIS A 14 -16.77 -7.89 25.26
N PRO A 15 -16.56 -8.16 23.95
CA PRO A 15 -17.02 -9.38 23.28
C PRO A 15 -16.57 -10.70 23.94
N ARG A 16 -15.37 -10.72 24.52
CA ARG A 16 -14.79 -11.93 25.16
C ARG A 16 -14.96 -11.94 26.67
N THR A 17 -14.65 -10.84 27.37
CA THR A 17 -14.62 -10.77 28.84
C THR A 17 -15.89 -10.20 29.43
N LYS A 18 -16.85 -9.81 28.59
CA LYS A 18 -18.12 -9.21 28.95
C LYS A 18 -17.92 -7.97 29.85
N ASP A 19 -18.53 -7.92 31.00
CA ASP A 19 -18.49 -6.79 31.97
C ASP A 19 -17.49 -7.03 33.12
N LYS A 20 -16.58 -8.01 32.94
CA LYS A 20 -15.63 -8.41 33.99
C LYS A 20 -14.63 -7.30 34.34
N TRP A 21 -14.21 -6.52 33.34
CA TRP A 21 -13.18 -5.51 33.49
C TRP A 21 -13.71 -4.13 33.16
N LYS A 22 -13.39 -3.16 34.03
CA LYS A 22 -13.69 -1.74 33.83
C LYS A 22 -12.46 -0.89 33.54
N ILE A 23 -11.28 -1.41 33.86
CA ILE A 23 -10.00 -0.74 33.63
C ILE A 23 -9.22 -1.55 32.61
N TYR A 24 -8.79 -0.89 31.55
CA TYR A 24 -8.06 -1.50 30.45
C TYR A 24 -6.69 -0.87 30.32
N PRO A 25 -5.59 -1.65 30.38
CA PRO A 25 -4.27 -1.17 30.00
C PRO A 25 -4.25 -0.84 28.52
N MET A 26 -3.57 0.24 28.16
CA MET A 26 -3.46 0.71 26.79
C MET A 26 -2.15 0.22 26.17
N TYR A 27 -1.84 0.73 24.99
CA TYR A 27 -0.71 0.29 24.17
C TYR A 27 0.64 0.33 24.90
N ASP A 28 0.89 1.35 25.73
CA ASP A 28 2.15 1.50 26.48
C ASP A 28 2.48 0.29 27.37
N TRP A 29 1.46 -0.37 27.90
CA TRP A 29 1.62 -1.58 28.69
C TRP A 29 1.63 -2.84 27.84
N THR A 30 0.66 -2.96 26.95
CA THR A 30 0.41 -4.21 26.24
C THR A 30 1.49 -4.56 25.26
N HIS A 31 2.14 -3.59 24.62
CA HIS A 31 3.15 -3.85 23.59
C HIS A 31 4.39 -4.53 24.18
N GLY A 32 5.00 -3.92 25.21
CA GLY A 32 6.19 -4.47 25.84
C GLY A 32 5.96 -5.80 26.53
N GLU A 33 4.84 -5.95 27.25
CA GLU A 33 4.46 -7.20 27.90
C GLU A 33 4.21 -8.34 26.93
N SER A 34 3.41 -8.08 25.89
CA SER A 34 3.10 -9.09 24.88
C SER A 34 4.35 -9.56 24.18
N ASP A 35 5.20 -8.64 23.74
CA ASP A 35 6.46 -8.96 23.08
C ASP A 35 7.41 -9.73 24.01
N TYR A 36 7.45 -9.38 25.29
CA TYR A 36 8.23 -10.13 26.27
C TYR A 36 7.72 -11.57 26.49
N ILE A 37 6.40 -11.73 26.62
CA ILE A 37 5.77 -13.04 26.79
C ILE A 37 6.00 -13.92 25.55
N GLU A 38 5.90 -13.34 24.36
CA GLU A 38 6.09 -13.99 23.07
C GLU A 38 7.57 -14.14 22.68
N GLN A 39 8.50 -13.66 23.51
CA GLN A 39 9.95 -13.70 23.28
C GLN A 39 10.39 -12.98 22.00
N ILE A 40 9.72 -11.90 21.65
CA ILE A 40 10.07 -11.01 20.57
C ILE A 40 11.27 -10.16 21.00
N SER A 41 12.27 -10.03 20.16
CA SER A 41 13.49 -9.28 20.47
C SER A 41 13.39 -7.77 20.22
N HIS A 42 12.52 -7.36 19.28
CA HIS A 42 12.37 -5.96 18.86
C HIS A 42 10.89 -5.58 18.76
N SER A 43 10.48 -4.66 19.62
CA SER A 43 9.14 -4.06 19.61
C SER A 43 9.11 -2.90 18.62
N LEU A 44 8.48 -3.08 17.47
CA LEU A 44 8.43 -2.07 16.41
C LEU A 44 7.18 -1.23 16.55
N CYS A 45 7.33 0.10 16.57
CA CYS A 45 6.22 1.03 16.71
C CYS A 45 6.44 2.34 15.93
N THR A 46 5.47 3.25 16.00
CA THR A 46 5.55 4.57 15.38
C THR A 46 6.29 5.58 16.27
N LEU A 47 6.78 6.66 15.65
CA LEU A 47 7.49 7.75 16.34
C LEU A 47 6.67 8.40 17.48
N GLU A 48 5.36 8.26 17.47
CA GLU A 48 4.45 8.76 18.51
C GLU A 48 4.79 8.20 19.89
N PHE A 49 5.37 7.00 19.95
CA PHE A 49 5.74 6.31 21.20
C PHE A 49 7.20 6.56 21.64
N LYS A 50 7.97 7.34 20.88
CA LYS A 50 9.33 7.67 21.25
C LYS A 50 9.44 8.36 22.63
N PRO A 51 8.56 9.31 23.02
CA PRO A 51 8.57 9.90 24.35
C PRO A 51 8.22 8.90 25.48
N HIS A 52 7.64 7.76 25.15
CA HIS A 52 7.20 6.73 26.10
C HIS A 52 8.23 5.60 26.27
N ARG A 53 9.40 5.69 25.66
CA ARG A 53 10.43 4.66 25.73
C ARG A 53 10.90 4.42 27.17
N ASP A 54 11.05 5.45 27.97
CA ASP A 54 11.48 5.34 29.36
C ASP A 54 10.42 4.59 30.19
N LEU A 55 9.14 4.79 29.93
CA LEU A 55 8.05 4.04 30.54
C LEU A 55 8.09 2.57 30.12
N TYR A 56 8.32 2.32 28.83
CA TYR A 56 8.46 0.96 28.29
C TYR A 56 9.62 0.22 28.95
N ASP A 57 10.77 0.84 29.07
CA ASP A 57 11.96 0.25 29.70
C ASP A 57 11.74 0.01 31.20
N TRP A 58 11.21 1.00 31.93
CA TRP A 58 10.90 0.90 33.36
C TRP A 58 9.93 -0.26 33.65
N PHE A 59 8.91 -0.41 32.84
CA PHE A 59 7.91 -1.44 33.02
C PHE A 59 8.52 -2.84 32.79
N LEU A 60 9.31 -3.01 31.75
CA LEU A 60 10.02 -4.27 31.49
C LEU A 60 11.00 -4.61 32.61
N ASP A 61 11.69 -3.64 33.19
CA ASP A 61 12.63 -3.86 34.30
C ASP A 61 11.95 -4.46 35.55
N LEU A 62 10.64 -4.25 35.70
CA LEU A 62 9.87 -4.83 36.80
C LEU A 62 9.47 -6.30 36.59
N ILE A 63 9.39 -6.77 35.35
CA ILE A 63 8.84 -8.08 35.02
C ILE A 63 9.84 -9.03 34.35
N VAL A 64 10.97 -8.52 33.85
CA VAL A 64 11.92 -9.33 33.07
C VAL A 64 12.68 -10.32 33.96
N ASP A 65 12.61 -11.59 33.61
CA ASP A 65 13.54 -12.62 34.04
C ASP A 65 14.80 -12.56 33.16
N LEU A 66 15.96 -12.38 33.76
CA LEU A 66 17.27 -12.28 33.07
C LEU A 66 17.61 -13.46 32.15
N ARG A 67 16.90 -14.59 32.30
CA ARG A 67 17.04 -15.79 31.47
C ARG A 67 16.25 -15.73 30.17
N LYS A 68 15.41 -14.70 29.98
CA LYS A 68 14.54 -14.51 28.82
C LYS A 68 15.00 -13.33 27.98
N VAL A 69 14.55 -13.31 26.74
CA VAL A 69 14.82 -12.18 25.83
C VAL A 69 14.08 -10.95 26.32
N ARG A 70 14.83 -9.88 26.62
CA ARG A 70 14.25 -8.57 26.91
C ARG A 70 14.04 -7.82 25.59
N PRO A 71 12.80 -7.51 25.20
CA PRO A 71 12.54 -6.78 23.96
C PRO A 71 13.09 -5.34 24.03
N LYS A 72 13.38 -4.78 22.86
CA LYS A 72 13.85 -3.40 22.71
C LYS A 72 12.91 -2.63 21.80
N GLN A 73 12.36 -1.52 22.28
CA GLN A 73 11.51 -0.66 21.47
C GLN A 73 12.32 0.05 20.38
N ARG A 74 11.78 0.04 19.16
CA ARG A 74 12.31 0.72 17.98
C ARG A 74 11.18 1.44 17.25
N GLU A 75 11.30 2.76 17.15
CA GLU A 75 10.28 3.60 16.53
C GLU A 75 10.68 3.99 15.11
N PHE A 76 9.68 4.01 14.24
CA PHE A 76 9.84 4.35 12.84
C PHE A 76 8.79 5.36 12.40
N ALA A 77 9.15 6.16 11.41
CA ALA A 77 8.22 7.08 10.78
C ALA A 77 7.14 6.33 9.98
N ARG A 78 5.98 6.93 9.93
CA ARG A 78 4.91 6.47 9.05
C ARG A 78 5.30 6.78 7.59
N LEU A 79 4.94 5.88 6.68
CA LEU A 79 5.03 6.13 5.25
C LEU A 79 3.96 7.16 4.85
N ASN A 80 4.38 8.37 4.52
CA ASN A 80 3.52 9.42 3.98
C ASN A 80 3.81 9.56 2.48
N LEU A 81 2.76 9.52 1.68
CA LEU A 81 2.84 9.75 0.24
C LEU A 81 2.30 11.14 -0.10
N SER A 82 2.97 11.84 -1.02
CA SER A 82 2.44 13.08 -1.58
C SER A 82 1.10 12.83 -2.28
N HIS A 83 0.22 13.82 -2.26
CA HIS A 83 -1.11 13.77 -2.89
C HIS A 83 -1.99 12.57 -2.49
N THR A 84 -1.70 11.93 -1.34
CA THR A 84 -2.40 10.72 -0.92
C THR A 84 -2.89 10.82 0.52
N ILE A 85 -4.15 10.52 0.75
CA ILE A 85 -4.75 10.49 2.08
C ILE A 85 -4.69 9.06 2.62
N THR A 86 -3.91 8.83 3.68
CA THR A 86 -3.78 7.52 4.34
C THR A 86 -4.59 7.42 5.64
N SER A 87 -5.32 8.48 6.02
CA SER A 87 -6.12 8.50 7.24
C SER A 87 -7.36 7.61 7.11
N LYS A 88 -7.44 6.54 7.93
CA LYS A 88 -8.61 5.65 7.97
C LYS A 88 -9.92 6.40 8.18
N ARG A 89 -9.95 7.43 9.06
CA ARG A 89 -11.15 8.23 9.31
C ARG A 89 -11.64 8.95 8.06
N LYS A 90 -10.73 9.57 7.32
CA LYS A 90 -11.06 10.29 6.08
C LYS A 90 -11.51 9.31 4.98
N LEU A 91 -10.84 8.17 4.85
CA LEU A 91 -11.22 7.13 3.89
C LEU A 91 -12.58 6.50 4.25
N LEU A 92 -12.84 6.25 5.52
CA LEU A 92 -14.14 5.75 5.99
C LEU A 92 -15.27 6.72 5.63
N PHE A 93 -15.05 8.03 5.77
CA PHE A 93 -16.01 9.05 5.37
C PHE A 93 -16.40 8.90 3.89
N LEU A 94 -15.43 8.67 2.99
CA LEU A 94 -15.70 8.47 1.56
C LEU A 94 -16.58 7.24 1.30
N VAL A 95 -16.32 6.14 2.03
CA VAL A 95 -17.09 4.90 1.89
C VAL A 95 -18.51 5.08 2.46
N GLN A 96 -18.64 5.66 3.64
CA GLN A 96 -19.94 5.85 4.30
C GLN A 96 -20.87 6.79 3.52
N ASN A 97 -20.32 7.82 2.90
CA ASN A 97 -21.05 8.75 2.07
C ASN A 97 -21.22 8.29 0.60
N LYS A 98 -20.81 7.04 0.31
CA LYS A 98 -20.94 6.44 -1.04
C LYS A 98 -20.27 7.26 -2.16
N ILE A 99 -19.23 8.05 -1.83
CA ILE A 99 -18.42 8.79 -2.80
C ILE A 99 -17.54 7.82 -3.60
N VAL A 100 -17.17 6.71 -2.97
CA VAL A 100 -16.47 5.57 -3.58
C VAL A 100 -17.31 4.30 -3.41
N SER A 101 -17.09 3.29 -4.27
CA SER A 101 -17.86 2.05 -4.26
C SER A 101 -17.59 1.17 -3.04
N GLY A 102 -16.44 1.32 -2.39
CA GLY A 102 -16.03 0.55 -1.21
C GLY A 102 -14.55 0.72 -0.91
N TRP A 103 -14.05 -0.08 0.01
CA TRP A 103 -12.64 -0.08 0.39
C TRP A 103 -11.70 -0.58 -0.71
N ASP A 104 -12.24 -1.29 -1.69
CA ASP A 104 -11.53 -1.82 -2.86
C ASP A 104 -11.67 -0.95 -4.11
N ASP A 105 -12.32 0.23 -4.00
CA ASP A 105 -12.41 1.18 -5.11
C ASP A 105 -11.00 1.53 -5.62
N PRO A 106 -10.75 1.50 -6.95
CA PRO A 106 -9.41 1.81 -7.51
C PRO A 106 -8.87 3.20 -7.17
N ARG A 107 -9.73 4.12 -6.75
CA ARG A 107 -9.34 5.46 -6.29
C ARG A 107 -8.82 5.48 -4.85
N MET A 108 -9.05 4.39 -4.10
CA MET A 108 -8.65 4.28 -2.70
C MET A 108 -7.20 3.78 -2.58
N PRO A 109 -6.38 4.38 -1.70
CA PRO A 109 -5.00 3.95 -1.46
C PRO A 109 -4.92 2.76 -0.50
N THR A 110 -5.85 1.83 -0.63
CA THR A 110 -5.84 0.55 0.09
C THR A 110 -5.13 -0.52 -0.74
N ILE A 111 -4.64 -1.57 -0.09
CA ILE A 111 -4.05 -2.71 -0.82
C ILE A 111 -5.05 -3.29 -1.83
N SER A 112 -6.32 -3.41 -1.45
CA SER A 112 -7.38 -3.91 -2.34
C SER A 112 -7.65 -2.96 -3.52
N GLY A 113 -7.68 -1.64 -3.26
CA GLY A 113 -7.82 -0.62 -4.29
C GLY A 113 -6.65 -0.60 -5.26
N LEU A 114 -5.42 -0.66 -4.74
CA LEU A 114 -4.21 -0.74 -5.54
C LEU A 114 -4.18 -2.01 -6.40
N LYS A 115 -4.56 -3.17 -5.83
CA LYS A 115 -4.68 -4.43 -6.58
C LYS A 115 -5.67 -4.31 -7.74
N ARG A 116 -6.87 -3.75 -7.51
CA ARG A 116 -7.85 -3.50 -8.58
C ARG A 116 -7.35 -2.52 -9.63
N ARG A 117 -6.53 -1.57 -9.23
CA ARG A 117 -5.90 -0.59 -10.13
C ARG A 117 -4.76 -1.19 -10.97
N GLY A 118 -4.32 -2.41 -10.66
CA GLY A 118 -3.29 -3.12 -11.41
C GLY A 118 -1.91 -3.12 -10.77
N TYR A 119 -1.77 -2.67 -9.52
CA TYR A 119 -0.49 -2.74 -8.81
C TYR A 119 -0.16 -4.18 -8.43
N THR A 120 1.06 -4.58 -8.75
CA THR A 120 1.58 -5.91 -8.43
C THR A 120 2.23 -5.94 -7.04
N PRO A 121 2.23 -7.10 -6.36
CA PRO A 121 2.94 -7.24 -5.08
C PRO A 121 4.42 -6.88 -5.18
N GLU A 122 5.07 -7.24 -6.31
CA GLU A 122 6.49 -6.97 -6.55
C GLU A 122 6.77 -5.48 -6.65
N SER A 123 5.91 -4.73 -7.35
CA SER A 123 6.05 -3.27 -7.44
C SER A 123 5.90 -2.58 -6.08
N LEU A 124 4.96 -3.04 -5.25
CA LEU A 124 4.77 -2.51 -3.90
C LEU A 124 5.95 -2.84 -2.99
N LYS A 125 6.47 -4.08 -3.04
CA LYS A 125 7.67 -4.47 -2.31
C LYS A 125 8.89 -3.65 -2.74
N LYS A 126 9.10 -3.50 -4.05
CA LYS A 126 10.18 -2.67 -4.58
C LYS A 126 10.07 -1.23 -4.11
N PHE A 127 8.86 -0.65 -4.16
CA PHE A 127 8.61 0.69 -3.66
C PHE A 127 9.01 0.85 -2.18
N VAL A 128 8.57 -0.06 -1.29
CA VAL A 128 8.89 0.00 0.15
C VAL A 128 10.38 -0.14 0.40
N ILE A 129 11.06 -1.03 -0.34
CA ILE A 129 12.52 -1.21 -0.25
C ILE A 129 13.26 0.06 -0.70
N THR A 130 12.83 0.65 -1.81
CA THR A 130 13.44 1.87 -2.36
C THR A 130 13.20 3.08 -1.47
N ALA A 131 11.98 3.21 -0.91
CA ALA A 131 11.63 4.25 0.04
C ALA A 131 12.44 4.14 1.34
N GLY A 132 12.76 2.91 1.74
CA GLY A 132 13.51 2.62 2.95
C GLY A 132 12.74 2.87 4.23
N VAL A 133 13.44 2.66 5.35
CA VAL A 133 12.91 2.86 6.70
C VAL A 133 13.48 4.14 7.28
N ALA A 134 12.61 5.06 7.69
CA ALA A 134 13.01 6.36 8.23
C ALA A 134 12.68 6.49 9.72
N ARG A 135 13.56 7.20 10.45
CA ARG A 135 13.36 7.62 11.84
C ARG A 135 12.96 9.09 11.96
N ARG A 136 12.66 9.73 10.86
CA ARG A 136 12.14 11.11 10.75
C ARG A 136 10.96 11.08 9.81
N GLU A 137 9.95 11.86 10.10
CA GLU A 137 8.82 12.01 9.18
C GLU A 137 9.30 12.61 7.86
N ILE A 138 9.01 11.89 6.78
CA ILE A 138 9.28 12.30 5.41
C ILE A 138 8.02 12.10 4.57
N ILE A 139 7.90 12.87 3.52
CA ILE A 139 6.88 12.67 2.49
C ILE A 139 7.62 12.09 1.28
N ILE A 140 7.16 10.96 0.82
CA ILE A 140 7.67 10.29 -0.37
C ILE A 140 6.78 10.64 -1.54
N GLU A 141 7.39 11.01 -2.66
CA GLU A 141 6.65 11.39 -3.85
C GLU A 141 5.89 10.20 -4.44
N MET A 142 4.63 10.42 -4.81
CA MET A 142 3.79 9.41 -5.47
C MET A 142 4.42 8.90 -6.76
N SER A 143 5.19 9.74 -7.44
CA SER A 143 5.93 9.40 -8.66
C SER A 143 6.90 8.22 -8.48
N LEU A 144 7.47 8.02 -7.28
CA LEU A 144 8.31 6.86 -6.99
C LEU A 144 7.48 5.56 -7.00
N LEU A 145 6.29 5.56 -6.42
CA LEU A 145 5.39 4.41 -6.48
C LEU A 145 4.96 4.12 -7.93
N GLU A 146 4.63 5.16 -8.68
CA GLU A 146 4.26 5.06 -10.09
C GLU A 146 5.43 4.56 -10.96
N PHE A 147 6.64 4.97 -10.65
CA PHE A 147 7.85 4.44 -11.30
C PHE A 147 8.01 2.94 -11.06
N CYS A 148 7.87 2.48 -9.81
CA CYS A 148 8.01 1.07 -9.45
C CYS A 148 6.98 0.18 -10.17
N ILE A 149 5.71 0.62 -10.26
CA ILE A 149 4.69 -0.15 -10.99
C ILE A 149 4.93 -0.15 -12.49
N ARG A 150 5.30 0.99 -13.07
CA ARG A 150 5.59 1.09 -14.49
C ARG A 150 6.74 0.19 -14.90
N GLU A 151 7.80 0.15 -14.11
CA GLU A 151 8.96 -0.69 -14.35
C GLU A 151 8.62 -2.19 -14.30
N ASP A 152 7.77 -2.60 -13.35
CA ASP A 152 7.34 -4.00 -13.25
C ASP A 152 6.41 -4.40 -14.41
N LEU A 153 5.43 -3.56 -14.73
CA LEU A 153 4.50 -3.82 -15.82
C LEU A 153 5.18 -3.83 -17.20
N ASN A 154 6.16 -2.95 -17.42
CA ASN A 154 6.93 -2.93 -18.67
C ASN A 154 7.60 -4.28 -18.95
N LYS A 155 8.03 -4.96 -17.91
CA LYS A 155 8.68 -6.29 -18.07
C LYS A 155 7.68 -7.44 -18.25
N LYS A 156 6.50 -7.34 -17.62
CA LYS A 156 5.58 -8.47 -17.50
C LYS A 156 4.37 -8.41 -18.43
N CYS A 157 3.91 -7.21 -18.76
CA CYS A 157 2.64 -7.04 -19.45
C CYS A 157 2.80 -6.77 -20.94
N ASN A 158 1.84 -7.25 -21.72
CA ASN A 158 1.72 -6.91 -23.13
C ASN A 158 1.42 -5.41 -23.26
N ARG A 159 2.02 -4.77 -24.25
CA ARG A 159 1.78 -3.36 -24.58
C ARG A 159 0.63 -3.24 -25.56
N LEU A 160 -0.40 -2.53 -25.14
CA LEU A 160 -1.54 -2.20 -25.96
C LEU A 160 -1.59 -0.70 -26.17
N MET A 161 -1.94 -0.30 -27.39
CA MET A 161 -2.21 1.10 -27.68
C MET A 161 -3.70 1.34 -27.57
N VAL A 162 -4.08 2.31 -26.73
CA VAL A 162 -5.47 2.75 -26.58
C VAL A 162 -5.53 4.22 -26.95
N VAL A 163 -6.41 4.56 -27.90
CA VAL A 163 -6.66 5.96 -28.30
C VAL A 163 -8.07 6.32 -27.83
N GLN A 164 -8.15 7.27 -26.90
CA GLN A 164 -9.42 7.87 -26.48
C GLN A 164 -9.77 9.01 -27.45
N ASP A 165 -11.03 9.12 -27.82
CA ASP A 165 -11.53 10.14 -28.77
C ASP A 165 -10.70 10.20 -30.07
N PRO A 166 -10.64 9.09 -30.84
CA PRO A 166 -9.77 8.99 -32.00
C PRO A 166 -10.16 9.93 -33.13
N VAL A 167 -9.16 10.63 -33.67
CA VAL A 167 -9.35 11.42 -34.90
C VAL A 167 -9.19 10.48 -36.09
N LYS A 168 -10.11 10.57 -37.04
CA LYS A 168 -10.06 9.79 -38.28
C LYS A 168 -8.93 10.31 -39.18
N ILE A 169 -7.98 9.43 -39.47
CA ILE A 169 -6.90 9.72 -40.42
C ILE A 169 -7.21 9.00 -41.74
N LEU A 170 -7.18 9.73 -42.84
CA LEU A 170 -7.31 9.18 -44.19
C LEU A 170 -5.98 9.28 -44.91
N ILE A 171 -5.41 8.12 -45.28
CA ILE A 171 -4.17 8.07 -46.04
C ILE A 171 -4.53 8.11 -47.55
N SER A 172 -4.43 9.27 -48.17
CA SER A 172 -4.91 9.50 -49.53
C SER A 172 -4.19 8.67 -50.62
N ASN A 173 -2.92 8.38 -50.40
CA ASN A 173 -2.09 7.61 -51.33
C ASN A 173 -2.01 6.11 -51.03
N TYR A 174 -2.84 5.61 -50.06
CA TYR A 174 -2.93 4.19 -49.81
C TYR A 174 -4.01 3.54 -50.69
N PRO A 175 -3.71 2.42 -51.40
CA PRO A 175 -4.68 1.75 -52.27
C PRO A 175 -5.95 1.32 -51.54
N GLU A 176 -7.12 1.44 -52.19
CA GLU A 176 -8.43 1.17 -51.54
C GLU A 176 -8.61 -0.30 -51.16
N ASP A 177 -8.13 -1.18 -51.99
CA ASP A 177 -8.32 -2.64 -51.87
C ASP A 177 -7.14 -3.36 -51.21
N LYS A 178 -6.16 -2.60 -50.73
CA LYS A 178 -4.99 -3.18 -50.07
C LYS A 178 -5.19 -3.23 -48.56
N SER A 179 -4.96 -4.40 -48.02
CA SER A 179 -4.77 -4.60 -46.57
C SER A 179 -3.46 -5.35 -46.32
N GLU A 180 -2.80 -5.02 -45.26
CA GLU A 180 -1.54 -5.62 -44.85
C GLU A 180 -1.67 -6.11 -43.40
N GLU A 181 -1.12 -7.29 -43.12
CA GLU A 181 -0.96 -7.76 -41.75
C GLU A 181 0.40 -7.32 -41.24
N LEU A 182 0.39 -6.51 -40.20
CA LEU A 182 1.59 -6.04 -39.50
C LEU A 182 1.81 -6.87 -38.24
N SER A 183 2.96 -7.51 -38.15
CA SER A 183 3.33 -8.22 -36.92
C SER A 183 3.89 -7.23 -35.90
N ILE A 184 3.23 -7.14 -34.74
CA ILE A 184 3.59 -6.24 -33.65
C ILE A 184 4.00 -7.09 -32.44
N VAL A 185 5.19 -6.84 -31.90
CA VAL A 185 5.69 -7.50 -30.70
C VAL A 185 4.81 -7.13 -29.50
N ASN A 186 4.37 -8.14 -28.74
CA ASN A 186 3.51 -7.93 -27.57
C ASN A 186 4.21 -7.19 -26.45
N ASN A 187 5.49 -7.49 -26.23
CA ASN A 187 6.32 -6.76 -25.26
C ASN A 187 7.77 -6.66 -25.79
N PRO A 188 8.27 -5.47 -26.14
CA PRO A 188 9.62 -5.30 -26.64
C PRO A 188 10.73 -5.58 -25.61
N GLU A 189 10.41 -5.58 -24.31
CA GLU A 189 11.35 -5.96 -23.23
C GLU A 189 11.30 -7.46 -22.90
N ASN A 190 10.29 -8.18 -23.41
CA ASN A 190 10.13 -9.63 -23.23
C ASN A 190 9.69 -10.26 -24.55
N LEU A 191 10.63 -10.70 -25.35
CA LEU A 191 10.37 -11.31 -26.65
C LEU A 191 9.62 -12.66 -26.55
N GLU A 192 9.70 -13.34 -25.41
CA GLU A 192 8.96 -14.59 -25.17
C GLU A 192 7.45 -14.38 -25.13
N SER A 193 6.97 -13.15 -24.93
CA SER A 193 5.55 -12.81 -24.99
C SER A 193 4.97 -12.86 -26.40
N GLY A 194 5.80 -13.12 -27.40
CA GLY A 194 5.40 -13.30 -28.80
C GLY A 194 4.97 -12.01 -29.49
N SER A 195 4.28 -12.17 -30.61
CA SER A 195 3.75 -11.08 -31.41
C SER A 195 2.27 -11.31 -31.75
N ARG A 196 1.59 -10.25 -32.17
CA ARG A 196 0.22 -10.28 -32.69
C ARG A 196 0.15 -9.63 -34.05
N ASN A 197 -0.74 -10.10 -34.90
CA ASN A 197 -0.98 -9.51 -36.19
C ASN A 197 -2.08 -8.45 -36.09
N VAL A 198 -1.82 -7.28 -36.67
CA VAL A 198 -2.75 -6.15 -36.76
C VAL A 198 -3.00 -5.84 -38.22
N LEU A 199 -4.27 -5.83 -38.61
CA LEU A 199 -4.65 -5.51 -39.98
C LEU A 199 -4.54 -4.00 -40.19
N PHE A 200 -3.77 -3.58 -41.20
CA PHE A 200 -3.60 -2.21 -41.60
C PHE A 200 -4.21 -2.00 -42.99
N GLY A 201 -4.98 -0.94 -43.18
CA GLY A 201 -5.63 -0.62 -44.45
C GLY A 201 -6.09 0.84 -44.52
N LYS A 202 -6.58 1.25 -45.67
CA LYS A 202 -7.08 2.62 -45.92
C LYS A 202 -8.19 3.03 -44.95
N LYS A 203 -9.05 2.08 -44.58
CA LYS A 203 -10.08 2.27 -43.56
C LYS A 203 -9.76 1.39 -42.36
N MET A 204 -9.22 1.97 -41.30
CA MET A 204 -9.12 1.28 -40.02
C MET A 204 -10.53 1.23 -39.40
N ASN A 205 -11.15 0.08 -39.50
CA ASN A 205 -12.30 -0.24 -38.65
C ASN A 205 -11.76 -0.63 -37.28
N ARG A 206 -12.35 -0.06 -36.25
CA ARG A 206 -12.09 -0.26 -34.81
C ARG A 206 -11.36 -1.55 -34.46
N LEU A 207 -10.22 -1.41 -33.79
CA LEU A 207 -9.66 -2.46 -32.92
C LEU A 207 -10.58 -2.74 -31.74
#